data_9d31b27bd7f5d47a242a8216f2f6d184
#
_entry.id   9d31b27bd7f5d47a242a8216f2f6d184
#
_cell.length_a   1.000
_cell.length_b   1.000
_cell.length_c   1.000
_cell.angle_alpha   90.00
_cell.angle_beta   90.00
_cell.angle_gamma   90.00
#
_symmetry.space_group_name_H-M   'P 1'
#
loop_
_entity.id
_entity.type
_entity.pdbx_description
1 polymer ?
#
loop_
_entity_poly.entity_id
_entity_poly.type
_entity_poly.pdbx_seq_one_letter_code
_entity_poly.pdbx_strand_id
1 'polypeptide(L)'
;TQKTRIFIIEEKAQNQKASYNEDSFAMLNDVLDWCETYQVYAVVDFHAATAGQSGIPCDDGVDNGQHLYDDEESMERMFLLMEEFMRRYKDRWIIGAYDCINEPISMTPRREELTPKLVYFYEEMIRRCRKIDQKHLFLLNGTQFSSLTYFFDHEFDPEYHNWGISLHAYEMVVPEVASLASVLRTCREQKICLWMGETGGRNEHAWQTTMYEILAEYHAGYNLWCWKTVEGAGCASILNFNVPDEWHLITDYAINGAAKPSYEHAQAIWDSYLECLAVDKCKENTQYHPYLLREGNFEIPAIGYNALPMDSHRGLSDLPNAAGYRLYDRFELVYEKGYHPEPAGFAAPGPIKHPRDHVQL
;
A
#
# COMPACT_ATOMS: atom_id res chain seq x y z
N THR A 1 6.15 -9.17 0.64
CA THR A 1 6.87 -8.19 -0.19
C THR A 1 6.71 -6.83 0.43
N GLN A 2 7.81 -6.11 0.61
CA GLN A 2 7.81 -4.81 1.24
C GLN A 2 8.15 -3.74 0.22
N LYS A 3 7.45 -2.59 0.32
CA LYS A 3 7.78 -1.41 -0.47
C LYS A 3 8.95 -0.68 0.18
N THR A 4 10.07 -0.64 -0.51
CA THR A 4 11.20 0.20 -0.12
C THR A 4 11.19 1.43 -1.00
N ARG A 5 11.04 2.61 -0.40
CA ARG A 5 11.12 3.88 -1.14
C ARG A 5 12.58 4.18 -1.46
N ILE A 6 12.89 4.19 -2.73
CA ILE A 6 14.18 4.67 -3.24
C ILE A 6 13.89 5.91 -4.07
N PHE A 7 14.41 7.05 -3.63
CA PHE A 7 14.26 8.30 -4.37
C PHE A 7 15.34 8.37 -5.45
N ILE A 8 14.91 8.29 -6.70
CA ILE A 8 15.78 8.54 -7.84
C ILE A 8 15.50 9.96 -8.32
N ILE A 9 16.45 10.85 -8.07
CA ILE A 9 16.34 12.26 -8.48
C ILE A 9 16.82 12.35 -9.92
N GLU A 10 15.99 12.94 -10.73
CA GLU A 10 16.26 13.24 -12.13
C GLU A 10 16.78 14.66 -12.28
N GLU A 11 17.93 14.83 -12.91
CA GLU A 11 18.48 16.13 -13.26
C GLU A 11 18.55 16.28 -14.79
N LYS A 12 18.14 17.44 -15.27
CA LYS A 12 18.19 17.77 -16.69
C LYS A 12 19.58 18.26 -17.07
N ALA A 13 20.37 17.46 -17.76
CA ALA A 13 21.65 17.88 -18.30
C ALA A 13 21.49 18.60 -19.63
N GLN A 14 22.40 19.53 -19.96
CA GLN A 14 22.44 20.19 -21.27
C GLN A 14 22.54 19.12 -22.38
N ASN A 15 21.59 19.13 -23.32
CA ASN A 15 21.47 18.19 -24.44
C ASN A 15 21.09 16.74 -24.10
N GLN A 16 20.70 16.44 -22.85
CA GLN A 16 20.11 15.17 -22.47
C GLN A 16 18.68 15.38 -21.99
N LYS A 17 17.81 14.42 -22.27
CA LYS A 17 16.41 14.49 -21.81
C LYS A 17 16.31 14.23 -20.32
N ALA A 18 17.17 13.37 -19.76
CA ALA A 18 17.24 13.01 -18.35
C ALA A 18 18.66 12.62 -17.96
N SER A 19 19.02 12.81 -16.70
CA SER A 19 20.15 12.19 -16.01
C SER A 19 19.64 11.50 -14.74
N TYR A 20 20.30 10.43 -14.32
CA TYR A 20 19.82 9.58 -13.24
C TYR A 20 20.78 9.59 -12.06
N ASN A 21 20.26 9.49 -10.85
CA ASN A 21 21.07 9.37 -9.65
C ASN A 21 21.59 7.93 -9.52
N GLU A 22 22.87 7.74 -9.83
CA GLU A 22 23.49 6.41 -9.80
C GLU A 22 23.63 5.84 -8.39
N ASP A 23 23.74 6.68 -7.36
CA ASP A 23 23.79 6.22 -5.97
C ASP A 23 22.45 5.57 -5.57
N SER A 24 21.32 6.13 -6.03
CA SER A 24 20.01 5.54 -5.82
C SER A 24 19.85 4.20 -6.54
N PHE A 25 20.37 4.08 -7.75
CA PHE A 25 20.40 2.80 -8.45
C PHE A 25 21.33 1.78 -7.77
N ALA A 26 22.45 2.22 -7.21
CA ALA A 26 23.34 1.35 -6.43
C ALA A 26 22.61 0.79 -5.19
N MET A 27 21.88 1.64 -4.44
CA MET A 27 21.05 1.19 -3.32
C MET A 27 19.98 0.19 -3.74
N LEU A 28 19.32 0.41 -4.88
CA LEU A 28 18.33 -0.55 -5.41
C LEU A 28 19.01 -1.88 -5.76
N ASN A 29 20.18 -1.85 -6.36
CA ASN A 29 20.94 -3.07 -6.67
C ASN A 29 21.24 -3.87 -5.40
N ASP A 30 21.69 -3.22 -4.33
CA ASP A 30 21.95 -3.88 -3.04
C ASP A 30 20.68 -4.56 -2.51
N VAL A 31 19.54 -3.88 -2.57
CA VAL A 31 18.25 -4.47 -2.16
C VAL A 31 17.86 -5.67 -3.02
N LEU A 32 18.04 -5.57 -4.34
CA LEU A 32 17.76 -6.69 -5.25
C LEU A 32 18.70 -7.87 -5.03
N ASP A 33 19.97 -7.63 -4.72
CA ASP A 33 20.95 -8.66 -4.38
C ASP A 33 20.58 -9.38 -3.07
N TRP A 34 20.08 -8.64 -2.07
CA TRP A 34 19.52 -9.25 -0.86
C TRP A 34 18.27 -10.08 -1.18
N CYS A 35 17.37 -9.55 -2.00
CA CYS A 35 16.18 -10.30 -2.44
C CYS A 35 16.56 -11.61 -3.14
N GLU A 36 17.57 -11.61 -4.00
CA GLU A 36 18.09 -12.83 -4.65
C GLU A 36 18.70 -13.79 -3.62
N THR A 37 19.49 -13.29 -2.68
CA THR A 37 20.14 -14.08 -1.63
C THR A 37 19.10 -14.81 -0.78
N TYR A 38 18.02 -14.13 -0.40
CA TYR A 38 16.97 -14.68 0.45
C TYR A 38 15.80 -15.26 -0.34
N GLN A 39 15.86 -15.27 -1.66
CA GLN A 39 14.83 -15.79 -2.57
C GLN A 39 13.44 -15.16 -2.33
N VAL A 40 13.42 -13.85 -2.15
CA VAL A 40 12.19 -13.06 -1.95
C VAL A 40 11.97 -12.15 -3.15
N TYR A 41 10.91 -12.34 -3.90
CA TYR A 41 10.59 -11.47 -5.03
C TYR A 41 10.40 -10.02 -4.60
N ALA A 42 10.93 -9.11 -5.41
CA ALA A 42 10.74 -7.68 -5.27
C ALA A 42 9.62 -7.19 -6.18
N VAL A 43 8.78 -6.30 -5.67
CA VAL A 43 7.91 -5.44 -6.48
C VAL A 43 8.47 -4.03 -6.37
N VAL A 44 8.92 -3.47 -7.50
CA VAL A 44 9.46 -2.12 -7.56
C VAL A 44 8.31 -1.14 -7.74
N ASP A 45 8.13 -0.26 -6.77
CA ASP A 45 7.05 0.73 -6.75
C ASP A 45 7.56 2.12 -7.11
N PHE A 46 6.97 2.74 -8.13
CA PHE A 46 7.18 4.13 -8.48
C PHE A 46 6.26 5.02 -7.65
N HIS A 47 6.65 5.24 -6.39
CA HIS A 47 5.79 5.85 -5.39
C HIS A 47 5.53 7.33 -5.57
N ALA A 48 6.49 8.06 -6.15
CA ALA A 48 6.37 9.49 -6.44
C ALA A 48 6.75 9.74 -7.89
N ALA A 49 5.82 10.23 -8.69
CA ALA A 49 6.06 10.61 -10.06
C ALA A 49 6.49 12.07 -10.17
N THR A 50 7.25 12.37 -11.19
CA THR A 50 7.69 13.75 -11.51
C THR A 50 6.51 14.72 -11.49
N ALA A 51 6.63 15.79 -10.74
CA ALA A 51 5.64 16.85 -10.59
C ALA A 51 4.31 16.47 -9.92
N GLY A 52 4.25 15.29 -9.32
CA GLY A 52 3.12 14.82 -8.52
C GLY A 52 1.99 14.19 -9.33
N GLN A 53 1.48 13.08 -8.81
CA GLN A 53 0.40 12.30 -9.42
C GLN A 53 -0.85 12.21 -8.56
N SER A 54 -0.75 12.39 -7.23
CA SER A 54 -1.81 12.00 -6.29
C SER A 54 -2.74 13.13 -5.88
N GLY A 55 -2.21 14.32 -5.67
CA GLY A 55 -2.91 15.46 -5.07
C GLY A 55 -2.85 15.52 -3.54
N ILE A 56 -1.95 14.73 -2.93
CA ILE A 56 -1.70 14.72 -1.49
C ILE A 56 -0.18 14.76 -1.22
N PRO A 57 0.26 15.14 -0.01
CA PRO A 57 1.69 15.35 0.29
C PRO A 57 2.48 14.03 0.45
N CYS A 58 2.18 13.01 -0.33
CA CYS A 58 2.89 11.74 -0.34
C CYS A 58 3.67 11.50 -1.66
N ASP A 59 3.63 12.45 -2.57
CA ASP A 59 4.30 12.41 -3.86
C ASP A 59 5.25 13.61 -4.07
N ASP A 60 5.70 13.83 -5.30
CA ASP A 60 6.63 14.89 -5.68
C ASP A 60 5.93 16.24 -6.01
N GLY A 61 4.64 16.35 -5.77
CA GLY A 61 3.87 17.59 -6.01
C GLY A 61 4.16 18.66 -4.97
N VAL A 62 4.81 19.75 -5.36
CA VAL A 62 5.23 20.84 -4.46
C VAL A 62 4.04 21.53 -3.78
N ASP A 63 2.90 21.56 -4.43
CA ASP A 63 1.66 22.23 -4.00
C ASP A 63 0.48 21.26 -3.84
N ASN A 64 0.75 19.96 -3.74
CA ASN A 64 -0.22 18.89 -3.84
C ASN A 64 -1.00 18.92 -5.18
N GLY A 65 -0.39 19.43 -6.24
CA GLY A 65 -0.94 19.42 -7.60
C GLY A 65 -0.66 18.08 -8.31
N GLN A 66 -1.53 17.73 -9.26
CA GLN A 66 -1.32 16.57 -10.12
C GLN A 66 -0.72 17.02 -11.46
N HIS A 67 0.43 17.70 -11.41
CA HIS A 67 1.03 18.34 -12.57
C HIS A 67 1.60 17.34 -13.59
N LEU A 68 1.86 16.11 -13.20
CA LEU A 68 2.25 15.03 -14.11
C LEU A 68 1.32 14.96 -15.34
N TYR A 69 0.02 15.18 -15.15
CA TYR A 69 -0.98 15.02 -16.21
C TYR A 69 -1.16 16.28 -17.06
N ASP A 70 -0.64 17.41 -16.63
CA ASP A 70 -0.79 18.69 -17.31
C ASP A 70 0.52 19.17 -17.95
N ASP A 71 1.65 18.59 -17.57
CA ASP A 71 2.98 18.95 -18.06
C ASP A 71 3.58 17.81 -18.88
N GLU A 72 3.64 18.01 -20.19
CA GLU A 72 4.21 17.02 -21.12
C GLU A 72 5.68 16.69 -20.82
N GLU A 73 6.46 17.65 -20.33
CA GLU A 73 7.87 17.43 -19.98
C GLU A 73 7.99 16.49 -18.76
N SER A 74 7.17 16.69 -17.72
CA SER A 74 7.15 15.85 -16.55
C SER A 74 6.69 14.42 -16.89
N MET A 75 5.68 14.29 -17.73
CA MET A 75 5.22 12.99 -18.21
C MET A 75 6.30 12.27 -19.02
N GLU A 76 6.99 12.98 -19.93
CA GLU A 76 8.10 12.40 -20.71
C GLU A 76 9.26 11.97 -19.81
N ARG A 77 9.59 12.74 -18.77
CA ARG A 77 10.60 12.36 -17.78
C ARG A 77 10.24 11.06 -17.07
N MET A 78 8.97 10.90 -16.69
CA MET A 78 8.51 9.66 -16.06
C MET A 78 8.65 8.47 -17.01
N PHE A 79 8.30 8.62 -18.28
CA PHE A 79 8.50 7.58 -19.28
C PHE A 79 9.99 7.22 -19.45
N LEU A 80 10.87 8.21 -19.52
CA LEU A 80 12.31 7.97 -19.65
C LEU A 80 12.88 7.24 -18.42
N LEU A 81 12.41 7.59 -17.22
CA LEU A 81 12.78 6.89 -15.99
C LEU A 81 12.37 5.42 -16.03
N MET A 82 11.12 5.14 -16.40
CA MET A 82 10.62 3.77 -16.49
C MET A 82 11.35 2.96 -17.58
N GLU A 83 11.62 3.55 -18.74
CA GLU A 83 12.43 2.92 -19.77
C GLU A 83 13.85 2.59 -19.27
N GLU A 84 14.45 3.48 -18.46
CA GLU A 84 15.77 3.23 -17.89
C GLU A 84 15.75 2.07 -16.90
N PHE A 85 14.71 1.98 -16.06
CA PHE A 85 14.50 0.80 -15.22
C PHE A 85 14.42 -0.48 -16.06
N MET A 86 13.63 -0.46 -17.14
CA MET A 86 13.54 -1.63 -18.02
C MET A 86 14.89 -1.99 -18.65
N ARG A 87 15.69 -0.99 -19.09
CA ARG A 87 17.03 -1.26 -19.66
C ARG A 87 17.97 -1.92 -18.65
N ARG A 88 17.96 -1.45 -17.41
CA ARG A 88 18.82 -1.95 -16.35
C ARG A 88 18.41 -3.32 -15.83
N TYR A 89 17.09 -3.56 -15.72
CA TYR A 89 16.56 -4.65 -14.91
C TYR A 89 15.77 -5.73 -15.66
N LYS A 90 15.58 -5.62 -16.98
CA LYS A 90 14.83 -6.60 -17.78
C LYS A 90 15.27 -8.07 -17.62
N ASP A 91 16.48 -8.29 -17.16
CA ASP A 91 17.04 -9.62 -16.97
C ASP A 91 17.19 -10.00 -15.48
N ARG A 92 16.75 -9.12 -14.56
CA ARG A 92 16.77 -9.36 -13.09
C ARG A 92 15.54 -10.18 -12.70
N TRP A 93 15.69 -11.48 -12.68
CA TRP A 93 14.59 -12.43 -12.41
C TRP A 93 13.89 -12.25 -11.04
N ILE A 94 14.57 -11.63 -10.08
CA ILE A 94 14.03 -11.42 -8.73
C ILE A 94 12.96 -10.34 -8.68
N ILE A 95 12.90 -9.47 -9.69
CA ILE A 95 11.82 -8.51 -9.82
C ILE A 95 10.58 -9.25 -10.32
N GLY A 96 9.58 -9.37 -9.48
CA GLY A 96 8.30 -9.99 -9.83
C GLY A 96 7.40 -9.06 -10.63
N ALA A 97 7.42 -7.76 -10.28
CA ALA A 97 6.59 -6.76 -10.93
C ALA A 97 7.15 -5.34 -10.74
N TYR A 98 6.65 -4.43 -11.57
CA TYR A 98 6.74 -2.98 -11.38
C TYR A 98 5.34 -2.46 -11.04
N ASP A 99 5.20 -1.78 -9.89
CA ASP A 99 4.01 -1.01 -9.55
C ASP A 99 4.19 0.39 -10.15
N CYS A 100 3.45 0.69 -11.21
CA CYS A 100 3.84 1.69 -12.19
C CYS A 100 3.66 3.12 -11.74
N ILE A 101 2.73 3.39 -10.82
CA ILE A 101 2.54 4.70 -10.20
C ILE A 101 1.65 4.55 -8.97
N ASN A 102 2.09 5.04 -7.83
CA ASN A 102 1.36 4.92 -6.58
C ASN A 102 0.19 5.90 -6.49
N GLU A 103 -1.00 5.39 -6.17
CA GLU A 103 -2.19 6.16 -5.79
C GLU A 103 -2.48 7.40 -6.67
N PRO A 104 -2.57 7.25 -7.98
CA PRO A 104 -2.81 8.38 -8.85
C PRO A 104 -4.19 9.01 -8.62
N ILE A 105 -4.28 10.32 -8.77
CA ILE A 105 -5.54 11.09 -8.72
C ILE A 105 -6.34 10.78 -7.44
N SER A 106 -5.66 10.82 -6.28
CA SER A 106 -6.26 10.41 -5.02
C SER A 106 -7.25 11.44 -4.47
N MET A 107 -6.85 12.69 -4.34
CA MET A 107 -7.71 13.75 -3.81
C MET A 107 -7.76 14.94 -4.77
N THR A 108 -8.81 15.00 -5.59
CA THR A 108 -9.01 16.11 -6.51
C THR A 108 -10.45 16.17 -7.03
N PRO A 109 -11.01 17.36 -7.23
CA PRO A 109 -12.27 17.51 -7.95
C PRO A 109 -12.12 17.24 -9.47
N ARG A 110 -10.89 17.14 -9.98
CA ARG A 110 -10.57 16.94 -11.39
C ARG A 110 -10.53 15.48 -11.84
N ARG A 111 -11.00 14.54 -11.02
CA ARG A 111 -10.87 13.09 -11.30
C ARG A 111 -11.38 12.71 -12.68
N GLU A 112 -12.58 13.15 -13.05
CA GLU A 112 -13.16 12.83 -14.36
C GLU A 112 -12.34 13.40 -15.54
N GLU A 113 -11.75 14.57 -15.36
CA GLU A 113 -10.86 15.20 -16.34
C GLU A 113 -9.53 14.45 -16.47
N LEU A 114 -8.96 14.03 -15.33
CA LEU A 114 -7.62 13.44 -15.28
C LEU A 114 -7.59 11.93 -15.56
N THR A 115 -8.69 11.21 -15.32
CA THR A 115 -8.73 9.75 -15.58
C THR A 115 -8.34 9.38 -17.01
N PRO A 116 -8.84 10.04 -18.07
CA PRO A 116 -8.37 9.76 -19.44
C PRO A 116 -6.88 10.01 -19.66
N LYS A 117 -6.29 10.97 -18.95
CA LYS A 117 -4.85 11.25 -19.02
C LYS A 117 -4.02 10.17 -18.32
N LEU A 118 -4.55 9.60 -17.23
CA LEU A 118 -3.96 8.44 -16.57
C LEU A 118 -4.00 7.19 -17.46
N VAL A 119 -5.12 6.96 -18.14
CA VAL A 119 -5.25 5.87 -19.13
C VAL A 119 -4.19 6.04 -20.21
N TYR A 120 -4.08 7.22 -20.81
CA TYR A 120 -3.04 7.53 -21.80
C TYR A 120 -1.63 7.28 -21.23
N PHE A 121 -1.36 7.71 -20.01
CA PHE A 121 -0.08 7.47 -19.34
C PHE A 121 0.23 5.97 -19.27
N TYR A 122 -0.72 5.13 -18.83
CA TYR A 122 -0.50 3.70 -18.73
C TYR A 122 -0.31 3.03 -20.10
N GLU A 123 -1.11 3.38 -21.09
CA GLU A 123 -0.98 2.83 -22.44
C GLU A 123 0.36 3.18 -23.07
N GLU A 124 0.76 4.45 -23.00
CA GLU A 124 2.02 4.91 -23.56
C GLU A 124 3.22 4.32 -22.81
N MET A 125 3.16 4.24 -21.49
CA MET A 125 4.18 3.61 -20.66
C MET A 125 4.35 2.14 -21.04
N ILE A 126 3.28 1.37 -21.10
CA ILE A 126 3.31 -0.05 -21.49
C ILE A 126 3.88 -0.20 -22.89
N ARG A 127 3.38 0.59 -23.84
CA ARG A 127 3.83 0.56 -25.23
C ARG A 127 5.33 0.83 -25.37
N ARG A 128 5.89 1.73 -24.58
CA ARG A 128 7.32 2.07 -24.57
C ARG A 128 8.14 1.02 -23.87
N CYS A 129 7.75 0.65 -22.67
CA CYS A 129 8.47 -0.29 -21.83
C CYS A 129 8.50 -1.70 -22.41
N ARG A 130 7.43 -2.17 -23.07
CA ARG A 130 7.38 -3.50 -23.72
C ARG A 130 8.34 -3.67 -24.87
N LYS A 131 8.82 -2.61 -25.48
CA LYS A 131 9.91 -2.68 -26.47
C LYS A 131 11.26 -3.08 -25.88
N ILE A 132 11.41 -2.92 -24.55
CA ILE A 132 12.64 -3.13 -23.81
C ILE A 132 12.51 -4.38 -22.93
N ASP A 133 11.44 -4.48 -22.19
CA ASP A 133 11.16 -5.56 -21.23
C ASP A 133 9.83 -6.24 -21.57
N GLN A 134 9.91 -7.50 -21.96
CA GLN A 134 8.75 -8.30 -22.35
C GLN A 134 8.34 -9.31 -21.27
N LYS A 135 9.00 -9.31 -20.10
CA LYS A 135 8.84 -10.37 -19.11
C LYS A 135 8.15 -9.90 -17.83
N HIS A 136 8.60 -8.79 -17.26
CA HIS A 136 8.13 -8.36 -15.95
C HIS A 136 6.66 -7.91 -15.99
N LEU A 137 5.94 -8.23 -14.93
CA LEU A 137 4.56 -7.81 -14.75
C LEU A 137 4.49 -6.31 -14.47
N PHE A 138 3.53 -5.61 -15.07
CA PHE A 138 3.17 -4.24 -14.69
C PHE A 138 1.92 -4.24 -13.84
N LEU A 139 1.96 -3.58 -12.69
CA LEU A 139 0.83 -3.39 -11.79
C LEU A 139 0.35 -1.95 -11.92
N LEU A 140 -0.94 -1.77 -12.15
CA LEU A 140 -1.55 -0.49 -12.45
C LEU A 140 -2.52 -0.11 -11.34
N ASN A 141 -2.32 1.06 -10.76
CA ASN A 141 -3.17 1.58 -9.70
C ASN A 141 -4.45 2.20 -10.26
N GLY A 142 -5.56 2.04 -9.54
CA GLY A 142 -6.76 2.81 -9.75
C GLY A 142 -6.64 4.25 -9.25
N THR A 143 -7.66 5.07 -9.50
CA THR A 143 -7.77 6.41 -8.90
C THR A 143 -8.29 6.33 -7.46
N GLN A 144 -8.35 7.46 -6.77
CA GLN A 144 -8.87 7.57 -5.40
C GLN A 144 -8.18 6.57 -4.44
N PHE A 145 -6.89 6.80 -4.17
CA PHE A 145 -6.11 5.90 -3.31
C PHE A 145 -6.10 4.46 -3.84
N SER A 146 -5.95 4.30 -5.14
CA SER A 146 -5.99 3.01 -5.84
C SER A 146 -7.26 2.16 -5.60
N SER A 147 -8.36 2.77 -5.16
CA SER A 147 -9.61 2.06 -4.84
C SER A 147 -10.61 2.01 -6.01
N LEU A 148 -10.56 2.96 -6.95
CA LEU A 148 -11.45 3.01 -8.11
C LEU A 148 -10.78 2.49 -9.37
N THR A 149 -11.23 1.37 -9.86
CA THR A 149 -10.63 0.61 -10.96
C THR A 149 -11.53 0.48 -12.20
N TYR A 150 -12.66 1.17 -12.24
CA TYR A 150 -13.70 1.02 -13.25
C TYR A 150 -13.22 1.27 -14.70
N PHE A 151 -12.23 2.13 -14.89
CA PHE A 151 -11.71 2.45 -16.22
C PHE A 151 -10.91 1.29 -16.85
N PHE A 152 -10.47 0.32 -16.07
CA PHE A 152 -9.83 -0.88 -16.60
C PHE A 152 -10.80 -1.81 -17.34
N ASP A 153 -12.11 -1.65 -17.16
CA ASP A 153 -13.12 -2.49 -17.80
C ASP A 153 -13.24 -2.22 -19.31
N HIS A 154 -12.93 -1.01 -19.78
CA HIS A 154 -13.35 -0.54 -21.11
C HIS A 154 -12.30 0.18 -21.93
N GLU A 155 -11.16 0.55 -21.36
CA GLU A 155 -10.29 1.56 -21.97
C GLU A 155 -8.89 1.04 -22.29
N PHE A 156 -8.55 -0.17 -21.89
CA PHE A 156 -7.24 -0.75 -22.16
C PHE A 156 -7.22 -1.61 -23.40
N ASP A 157 -6.20 -1.42 -24.23
CA ASP A 157 -5.97 -2.22 -25.42
C ASP A 157 -5.58 -3.68 -25.01
N PRO A 158 -6.36 -4.71 -25.40
CA PRO A 158 -6.07 -6.10 -25.08
C PRO A 158 -4.79 -6.64 -25.72
N GLU A 159 -4.14 -5.91 -26.61
CA GLU A 159 -2.84 -6.28 -27.17
C GLU A 159 -1.73 -6.29 -26.12
N TYR A 160 -1.88 -5.50 -25.04
CA TYR A 160 -0.89 -5.42 -23.96
C TYR A 160 -1.18 -6.43 -22.87
N HIS A 161 -0.53 -7.60 -22.96
CA HIS A 161 -0.58 -8.64 -21.95
C HIS A 161 0.46 -8.41 -20.84
N ASN A 162 0.38 -9.20 -19.76
CA ASN A 162 1.31 -9.22 -18.65
C ASN A 162 1.25 -7.94 -17.78
N TRP A 163 0.03 -7.53 -17.47
CA TRP A 163 -0.27 -6.49 -16.50
C TRP A 163 -1.33 -6.99 -15.50
N GLY A 164 -1.48 -6.30 -14.40
CA GLY A 164 -2.45 -6.57 -13.36
C GLY A 164 -2.89 -5.30 -12.67
N ILE A 165 -3.88 -5.39 -11.82
CA ILE A 165 -4.38 -4.26 -11.03
C ILE A 165 -3.70 -4.26 -9.66
N SER A 166 -3.14 -3.11 -9.26
CA SER A 166 -2.72 -2.82 -7.89
C SER A 166 -3.85 -2.07 -7.19
N LEU A 167 -4.45 -2.71 -6.20
CA LEU A 167 -5.52 -2.15 -5.37
C LEU A 167 -4.96 -1.81 -3.99
N HIS A 168 -5.46 -0.75 -3.35
CA HIS A 168 -5.17 -0.44 -1.95
C HIS A 168 -6.43 -0.52 -1.13
N ALA A 169 -6.34 -1.17 0.02
CA ALA A 169 -7.44 -1.26 0.96
C ALA A 169 -6.94 -1.25 2.40
N TYR A 170 -7.56 -0.42 3.20
CA TYR A 170 -7.32 -0.25 4.62
C TYR A 170 -8.62 -0.47 5.40
N GLU A 171 -8.59 -0.29 6.71
CA GLU A 171 -9.71 -0.60 7.61
C GLU A 171 -11.04 0.12 7.29
N MET A 172 -11.01 1.18 6.47
CA MET A 172 -12.23 1.84 6.02
C MET A 172 -12.99 1.06 4.92
N VAL A 173 -12.35 0.07 4.30
CA VAL A 173 -12.98 -0.83 3.34
C VAL A 173 -13.52 -2.04 4.09
N VAL A 174 -14.77 -2.40 3.84
CA VAL A 174 -15.37 -3.62 4.42
C VAL A 174 -14.61 -4.84 3.94
N PRO A 175 -14.02 -5.68 4.83
CA PRO A 175 -13.26 -6.85 4.42
C PRO A 175 -14.20 -8.01 4.06
N GLU A 176 -14.87 -7.89 2.93
CA GLU A 176 -15.77 -8.90 2.38
C GLU A 176 -15.60 -9.01 0.87
N VAL A 177 -15.99 -10.15 0.30
CA VAL A 177 -15.88 -10.37 -1.15
C VAL A 177 -16.68 -9.36 -1.96
N ALA A 178 -17.81 -8.90 -1.43
CA ALA A 178 -18.64 -7.90 -2.11
C ALA A 178 -17.88 -6.60 -2.38
N SER A 179 -17.00 -6.19 -1.47
CA SER A 179 -16.14 -4.99 -1.63
C SER A 179 -15.12 -5.14 -2.74
N LEU A 180 -14.72 -6.37 -3.07
CA LEU A 180 -13.78 -6.69 -4.14
C LEU A 180 -14.45 -7.18 -5.43
N ALA A 181 -15.79 -7.34 -5.43
CA ALA A 181 -16.51 -8.01 -6.50
C ALA A 181 -16.28 -7.38 -7.88
N SER A 182 -16.23 -6.05 -7.96
CA SER A 182 -15.99 -5.34 -9.22
C SER A 182 -14.61 -5.64 -9.77
N VAL A 183 -13.56 -5.41 -8.97
CA VAL A 183 -12.17 -5.62 -9.41
C VAL A 183 -11.88 -7.10 -9.71
N LEU A 184 -12.44 -8.02 -8.93
CA LEU A 184 -12.31 -9.47 -9.19
C LEU A 184 -13.00 -9.88 -10.50
N ARG A 185 -14.12 -9.25 -10.84
CA ARG A 185 -14.78 -9.46 -12.13
C ARG A 185 -13.90 -8.96 -13.28
N THR A 186 -13.39 -7.71 -13.18
CA THR A 186 -12.48 -7.14 -14.17
C THR A 186 -11.25 -8.03 -14.38
N CYS A 187 -10.61 -8.47 -13.30
CA CYS A 187 -9.45 -9.36 -13.38
C CYS A 187 -9.77 -10.68 -14.11
N ARG A 188 -10.94 -11.26 -13.85
CA ARG A 188 -11.37 -12.49 -14.51
C ARG A 188 -11.66 -12.27 -15.99
N GLU A 189 -12.37 -11.23 -16.35
CA GLU A 189 -12.76 -10.91 -17.72
C GLU A 189 -11.53 -10.55 -18.57
N GLN A 190 -10.62 -9.77 -18.04
CA GLN A 190 -9.37 -9.37 -18.68
C GLN A 190 -8.26 -10.42 -18.58
N LYS A 191 -8.44 -11.47 -17.75
CA LYS A 191 -7.43 -12.52 -17.48
C LYS A 191 -6.12 -11.95 -16.92
N ILE A 192 -6.23 -11.03 -16.01
CA ILE A 192 -5.13 -10.35 -15.31
C ILE A 192 -5.16 -10.69 -13.83
N CYS A 193 -4.05 -10.45 -13.13
CA CYS A 193 -3.98 -10.68 -11.69
C CYS A 193 -4.46 -9.45 -10.89
N LEU A 194 -4.90 -9.71 -9.66
CA LEU A 194 -5.07 -8.72 -8.61
C LEU A 194 -3.86 -8.77 -7.68
N TRP A 195 -3.32 -7.61 -7.38
CA TRP A 195 -2.33 -7.37 -6.35
C TRP A 195 -2.89 -6.35 -5.37
N MET A 196 -2.92 -6.68 -4.08
CA MET A 196 -3.25 -5.73 -3.04
C MET A 196 -1.96 -5.01 -2.63
N GLY A 197 -1.67 -3.90 -3.28
CA GLY A 197 -0.40 -3.19 -3.17
C GLY A 197 -0.16 -2.55 -1.82
N GLU A 198 -1.21 -2.16 -1.11
CA GLU A 198 -1.14 -1.70 0.26
C GLU A 198 -2.34 -2.18 1.07
N THR A 199 -2.04 -2.62 2.29
CA THR A 199 -3.01 -2.93 3.32
C THR A 199 -2.46 -2.50 4.67
N GLY A 200 -3.28 -2.46 5.70
CA GLY A 200 -2.79 -2.19 7.04
C GLY A 200 -3.79 -1.41 7.85
N GLY A 201 -3.46 -0.17 8.15
CA GLY A 201 -4.27 0.70 8.99
C GLY A 201 -3.78 0.76 10.42
N ARG A 202 -4.70 0.77 11.40
CA ARG A 202 -4.40 1.06 12.81
C ARG A 202 -4.22 -0.17 13.68
N ASN A 203 -3.52 -1.21 13.18
CA ASN A 203 -3.40 -2.49 13.89
C ASN A 203 -4.75 -3.23 14.08
N GLU A 204 -5.64 -3.10 13.12
CA GLU A 204 -6.93 -3.80 13.09
C GLU A 204 -6.73 -5.26 12.65
N HIS A 205 -6.18 -6.09 13.54
CA HIS A 205 -5.82 -7.47 13.22
C HIS A 205 -6.98 -8.31 12.68
N ALA A 206 -8.20 -8.09 13.19
CA ALA A 206 -9.39 -8.78 12.70
C ALA A 206 -9.69 -8.42 11.24
N TRP A 207 -9.59 -7.16 10.89
CA TRP A 207 -9.75 -6.70 9.52
C TRP A 207 -8.67 -7.32 8.61
N GLN A 208 -7.42 -7.26 9.03
CA GLN A 208 -6.29 -7.76 8.24
C GLN A 208 -6.39 -9.25 8.01
N THR A 209 -6.68 -10.02 9.06
CA THR A 209 -6.86 -11.48 8.95
C THR A 209 -7.97 -11.82 7.97
N THR A 210 -9.11 -11.14 8.08
CA THR A 210 -10.26 -11.36 7.20
C THR A 210 -9.93 -11.03 5.75
N MET A 211 -9.34 -9.86 5.51
CA MET A 211 -8.97 -9.44 4.16
C MET A 211 -7.92 -10.38 3.54
N TYR A 212 -6.91 -10.77 4.31
CA TYR A 212 -5.84 -11.65 3.79
C TYR A 212 -6.34 -13.06 3.47
N GLU A 213 -7.29 -13.60 4.23
CA GLU A 213 -7.92 -14.88 3.91
C GLU A 213 -8.75 -14.79 2.63
N ILE A 214 -9.49 -13.69 2.42
CA ILE A 214 -10.22 -13.45 1.19
C ILE A 214 -9.24 -13.36 0.02
N LEU A 215 -8.18 -12.57 0.13
CA LEU A 215 -7.19 -12.42 -0.93
C LEU A 215 -6.50 -13.75 -1.27
N ALA A 216 -6.17 -14.55 -0.26
CA ALA A 216 -5.57 -15.87 -0.45
C ALA A 216 -6.52 -16.83 -1.19
N GLU A 217 -7.83 -16.81 -0.89
CA GLU A 217 -8.83 -17.61 -1.59
C GLU A 217 -8.92 -17.27 -3.09
N TYR A 218 -8.79 -15.98 -3.41
CA TYR A 218 -8.81 -15.50 -4.80
C TYR A 218 -7.43 -15.46 -5.46
N HIS A 219 -6.40 -16.05 -4.82
CA HIS A 219 -5.02 -16.07 -5.30
C HIS A 219 -4.45 -14.68 -5.59
N ALA A 220 -4.94 -13.68 -4.88
CA ALA A 220 -4.41 -12.33 -4.94
C ALA A 220 -3.25 -12.16 -3.95
N GLY A 221 -2.14 -11.66 -4.43
CA GLY A 221 -1.03 -11.29 -3.57
C GLY A 221 -1.36 -10.01 -2.78
N TYR A 222 -0.71 -9.82 -1.63
CA TYR A 222 -0.92 -8.64 -0.80
C TYR A 222 0.34 -8.17 -0.10
N ASN A 223 0.31 -6.92 0.33
CA ASN A 223 1.42 -6.23 0.98
C ASN A 223 0.93 -5.45 2.20
N LEU A 224 1.68 -5.51 3.29
CA LEU A 224 1.41 -4.70 4.47
C LEU A 224 2.09 -3.34 4.34
N TRP A 225 1.36 -2.28 4.53
CA TRP A 225 1.88 -0.94 4.78
C TRP A 225 1.84 -0.64 6.28
N CYS A 226 3.01 -0.54 6.92
CA CYS A 226 4.34 -0.52 6.34
C CYS A 226 5.28 -1.51 7.07
N TRP A 227 6.54 -1.56 6.60
CA TRP A 227 7.57 -2.38 7.25
C TRP A 227 7.92 -1.91 8.64
N LYS A 228 8.11 -0.59 8.80
CA LYS A 228 8.65 0.02 9.99
C LYS A 228 7.99 1.38 10.24
N THR A 229 7.55 1.63 11.47
CA THR A 229 6.98 2.91 11.87
C THR A 229 7.42 3.31 13.27
N VAL A 230 7.16 4.56 13.63
CA VAL A 230 7.40 5.07 14.99
C VAL A 230 6.45 4.39 15.97
N GLU A 231 6.95 3.96 17.11
CA GLU A 231 6.14 3.39 18.19
C GLU A 231 5.03 4.37 18.60
N GLY A 232 3.80 3.89 18.65
CA GLY A 232 2.64 4.71 18.99
C GLY A 232 2.08 5.57 17.86
N ALA A 233 2.61 5.51 16.65
CA ALA A 233 2.05 6.24 15.50
C ALA A 233 0.67 5.73 15.06
N GLY A 234 0.21 4.60 15.60
CA GLY A 234 -1.10 4.01 15.27
C GLY A 234 -1.18 3.44 13.86
N CYS A 235 -0.04 3.16 13.24
CA CYS A 235 0.07 2.58 11.92
C CYS A 235 0.48 1.11 12.02
N ALA A 236 -0.08 0.25 11.19
CA ALA A 236 0.30 -1.15 11.12
C ALA A 236 1.74 -1.29 10.61
N SER A 237 2.57 -2.05 11.32
CA SER A 237 3.94 -2.31 10.91
C SER A 237 4.51 -3.56 11.57
N ILE A 238 5.47 -4.19 10.90
CA ILE A 238 6.18 -5.35 11.47
C ILE A 238 7.19 -4.90 12.53
N LEU A 239 7.84 -3.75 12.32
CA LEU A 239 8.82 -3.20 13.23
C LEU A 239 8.41 -1.81 13.68
N ASN A 240 8.55 -1.56 14.98
CA ASN A 240 8.37 -0.24 15.58
C ASN A 240 9.67 0.26 16.16
N PHE A 241 9.95 1.54 16.05
CA PHE A 241 11.12 2.17 16.65
C PHE A 241 10.74 3.42 17.45
N ASN A 242 11.54 3.75 18.46
CA ASN A 242 11.40 5.00 19.21
C ASN A 242 12.24 6.08 18.55
N VAL A 243 11.70 7.28 18.47
CA VAL A 243 12.47 8.46 18.05
C VAL A 243 13.38 8.95 19.18
N PRO A 244 14.49 9.64 18.89
CA PRO A 244 15.32 10.26 19.92
C PRO A 244 14.52 11.28 20.76
N ASP A 245 14.90 11.47 22.02
CA ASP A 245 14.22 12.39 22.96
C ASP A 245 14.11 13.82 22.39
N GLU A 246 15.13 14.29 21.70
CA GLU A 246 15.18 15.63 21.12
C GLU A 246 14.56 15.75 19.73
N TRP A 247 13.96 14.66 19.17
CA TRP A 247 13.32 14.70 17.86
C TRP A 247 12.23 15.76 17.74
N HIS A 248 11.56 16.07 18.84
CA HIS A 248 10.56 17.12 18.90
C HIS A 248 11.10 18.50 18.50
N LEU A 249 12.39 18.79 18.71
CA LEU A 249 12.99 20.08 18.29
C LEU A 249 12.99 20.24 16.75
N ILE A 250 13.16 19.15 16.02
CA ILE A 250 13.09 19.15 14.56
C ILE A 250 11.64 19.31 14.09
N THR A 251 10.72 18.52 14.66
CA THR A 251 9.31 18.55 14.26
C THR A 251 8.62 19.85 14.65
N ASP A 252 8.91 20.38 15.82
CA ASP A 252 8.35 21.67 16.28
C ASP A 252 8.84 22.85 15.41
N TYR A 253 10.11 22.83 15.02
CA TYR A 253 10.61 23.82 14.06
C TYR A 253 9.90 23.68 12.70
N ALA A 254 9.80 22.46 12.17
CA ALA A 254 9.27 22.22 10.83
C ALA A 254 7.76 22.48 10.73
N ILE A 255 7.00 22.14 11.77
CA ILE A 255 5.52 22.14 11.75
C ILE A 255 4.93 23.33 12.47
N ASN A 256 5.49 23.67 13.65
CA ASN A 256 4.92 24.65 14.57
C ASN A 256 5.63 26.01 14.54
N GLY A 257 6.68 26.16 13.73
CA GLY A 257 7.44 27.40 13.62
C GLY A 257 8.25 27.75 14.90
N ALA A 258 8.61 26.74 15.70
CA ALA A 258 9.47 26.92 16.85
C ALA A 258 10.89 27.38 16.45
N ALA A 259 11.71 27.73 17.44
CA ALA A 259 13.08 28.17 17.21
C ALA A 259 13.88 27.08 16.45
N LYS A 260 14.56 27.48 15.37
CA LYS A 260 15.42 26.59 14.60
C LYS A 260 16.62 26.14 15.45
N PRO A 261 16.87 24.84 15.62
CA PRO A 261 18.09 24.35 16.24
C PRO A 261 19.34 24.73 15.41
N SER A 262 20.53 24.77 16.02
CA SER A 262 21.76 24.94 15.26
C SER A 262 21.94 23.76 14.26
N TYR A 263 22.74 24.00 13.22
CA TYR A 263 23.00 22.94 12.23
C TYR A 263 23.64 21.71 12.89
N GLU A 264 24.63 21.91 13.73
CA GLU A 264 25.36 20.85 14.42
C GLU A 264 24.42 20.06 15.35
N HIS A 265 23.53 20.76 16.06
CA HIS A 265 22.55 20.12 16.94
C HIS A 265 21.52 19.32 16.12
N ALA A 266 20.99 19.93 15.06
CA ALA A 266 20.07 19.22 14.16
C ALA A 266 20.71 17.96 13.55
N GLN A 267 21.98 18.05 13.13
CA GLN A 267 22.71 16.91 12.59
C GLN A 267 22.86 15.80 13.64
N ALA A 268 23.21 16.13 14.89
CA ALA A 268 23.30 15.14 15.96
C ALA A 268 21.96 14.44 16.24
N ILE A 269 20.84 15.19 16.18
CA ILE A 269 19.50 14.60 16.33
C ILE A 269 19.19 13.65 15.18
N TRP A 270 19.54 14.02 13.93
CA TRP A 270 19.37 13.15 12.77
C TRP A 270 20.23 11.89 12.84
N ASP A 271 21.47 12.00 13.27
CA ASP A 271 22.35 10.84 13.44
C ASP A 271 21.76 9.87 14.49
N SER A 272 21.27 10.40 15.62
CA SER A 272 20.57 9.60 16.61
C SER A 272 19.28 8.97 16.07
N TYR A 273 18.53 9.69 15.23
CA TYR A 273 17.34 9.15 14.59
C TYR A 273 17.70 7.97 13.66
N LEU A 274 18.75 8.10 12.86
CA LEU A 274 19.22 7.02 11.99
C LEU A 274 19.66 5.79 12.79
N GLU A 275 20.28 5.98 13.95
CA GLU A 275 20.60 4.88 14.87
C GLU A 275 19.36 4.15 15.40
N CYS A 276 18.27 4.86 15.66
CA CYS A 276 17.01 4.25 16.11
C CYS A 276 16.38 3.36 15.02
N LEU A 277 16.72 3.57 13.77
CA LEU A 277 16.20 2.76 12.65
C LEU A 277 16.87 1.40 12.52
N ALA A 278 17.97 1.12 13.22
CA ALA A 278 18.62 -0.18 13.18
C ALA A 278 17.66 -1.29 13.63
N VAL A 279 17.63 -2.39 12.88
CA VAL A 279 16.64 -3.48 13.09
C VAL A 279 16.75 -4.08 14.50
N ASP A 280 17.97 -4.19 15.03
CA ASP A 280 18.25 -4.69 16.37
C ASP A 280 17.78 -3.77 17.51
N LYS A 281 17.45 -2.51 17.19
CA LYS A 281 16.86 -1.55 18.11
C LYS A 281 15.34 -1.41 17.97
N CYS A 282 14.77 -2.03 16.96
CA CYS A 282 13.34 -2.02 16.74
C CYS A 282 12.64 -3.07 17.60
N LYS A 283 11.44 -2.76 18.01
CA LYS A 283 10.51 -3.71 18.62
C LYS A 283 9.77 -4.43 17.50
N GLU A 284 9.86 -5.75 17.49
CA GLU A 284 9.14 -6.58 16.54
C GLU A 284 7.69 -6.77 16.99
N ASN A 285 6.77 -6.58 16.05
CA ASN A 285 5.34 -6.82 16.27
C ASN A 285 4.97 -8.24 15.82
N THR A 286 5.26 -9.21 16.69
CA THR A 286 5.10 -10.63 16.39
C THR A 286 3.65 -11.05 16.11
N GLN A 287 2.67 -10.21 16.40
CA GLN A 287 1.26 -10.48 16.12
C GLN A 287 0.97 -10.61 14.61
N TYR A 288 1.85 -10.07 13.76
CA TYR A 288 1.72 -10.19 12.30
C TYR A 288 2.26 -11.52 11.74
N HIS A 289 3.14 -12.23 12.46
CA HIS A 289 3.82 -13.43 11.97
C HIS A 289 2.85 -14.52 11.52
N PRO A 290 1.82 -14.88 12.30
CA PRO A 290 0.96 -16.01 11.94
C PRO A 290 0.23 -15.82 10.62
N TYR A 291 -0.31 -14.65 10.36
CA TYR A 291 -1.16 -14.45 9.18
C TYR A 291 -0.44 -13.75 8.02
N LEU A 292 0.59 -12.97 8.27
CA LEU A 292 1.34 -12.28 7.22
C LEU A 292 2.48 -13.16 6.68
N LEU A 293 3.25 -13.80 7.57
CA LEU A 293 4.41 -14.60 7.19
C LEU A 293 4.09 -16.10 7.05
N ARG A 294 2.94 -16.54 7.56
CA ARG A 294 2.51 -17.94 7.56
C ARG A 294 3.53 -18.87 8.23
N GLU A 295 4.23 -18.38 9.25
CA GLU A 295 5.24 -19.13 9.97
C GLU A 295 4.65 -20.01 11.05
N GLY A 296 4.99 -21.31 11.01
CA GLY A 296 4.70 -22.28 12.07
C GLY A 296 3.21 -22.57 12.24
N ASN A 297 2.88 -23.13 13.40
CA ASN A 297 1.50 -23.30 13.83
C ASN A 297 0.99 -21.97 14.39
N PHE A 298 -0.15 -21.52 13.93
CA PHE A 298 -0.79 -20.32 14.46
C PHE A 298 -2.18 -20.63 15.01
N GLU A 299 -2.55 -19.91 16.04
CA GLU A 299 -3.89 -19.94 16.59
C GLU A 299 -4.72 -18.83 15.97
N ILE A 300 -5.82 -19.19 15.33
CA ILE A 300 -6.84 -18.24 14.96
C ILE A 300 -7.91 -18.29 16.05
N PRO A 301 -8.15 -17.21 16.80
CA PRO A 301 -9.27 -17.15 17.70
C PRO A 301 -10.56 -17.53 16.95
N ALA A 302 -11.42 -18.36 17.54
CA ALA A 302 -12.63 -18.84 16.87
C ALA A 302 -13.51 -17.68 16.36
N ILE A 303 -13.52 -16.56 17.07
CA ILE A 303 -14.20 -15.34 16.67
C ILE A 303 -13.50 -14.58 15.53
N GLY A 304 -12.23 -14.84 15.30
CA GLY A 304 -11.43 -14.30 14.20
C GLY A 304 -11.39 -15.22 12.97
N TYR A 305 -11.94 -16.41 13.07
CA TYR A 305 -12.01 -17.32 11.92
C TYR A 305 -12.96 -16.79 10.85
N ASN A 306 -12.44 -16.70 9.66
CA ASN A 306 -13.23 -16.25 8.52
C ASN A 306 -13.81 -17.48 7.81
N ALA A 307 -15.10 -17.70 7.95
CA ALA A 307 -15.78 -18.65 7.10
C ALA A 307 -15.99 -18.05 5.71
N LEU A 308 -15.98 -18.88 4.67
CA LEU A 308 -16.12 -18.44 3.30
C LEU A 308 -17.37 -17.55 3.11
N PRO A 309 -17.24 -16.41 2.43
CA PRO A 309 -18.36 -15.48 2.22
C PRO A 309 -19.55 -16.09 1.46
N MET A 310 -19.30 -17.16 0.74
CA MET A 310 -20.30 -17.88 -0.07
C MET A 310 -21.01 -18.97 0.73
N ASP A 311 -20.65 -19.20 1.99
CA ASP A 311 -21.30 -20.22 2.78
C ASP A 311 -22.70 -19.76 3.16
N SER A 312 -23.71 -20.41 2.57
CA SER A 312 -25.12 -20.11 2.75
C SER A 312 -25.67 -20.47 4.13
N HIS A 313 -24.84 -21.05 4.99
CA HIS A 313 -25.24 -21.54 6.33
C HIS A 313 -24.94 -20.55 7.45
N ARG A 314 -24.46 -19.36 7.15
CA ARG A 314 -24.27 -18.34 8.16
C ARG A 314 -25.61 -17.74 8.55
N GLY A 315 -25.87 -17.75 9.85
CA GLY A 315 -26.93 -16.92 10.42
C GLY A 315 -26.60 -15.45 10.15
N LEU A 316 -27.40 -14.81 9.34
CA LEU A 316 -27.16 -13.42 8.95
C LEU A 316 -27.98 -12.51 9.86
N SER A 317 -27.32 -11.77 10.73
CA SER A 317 -27.89 -10.54 11.28
C SER A 317 -27.67 -9.40 10.28
N ASP A 318 -28.68 -8.57 10.08
CA ASP A 318 -28.59 -7.40 9.19
C ASP A 318 -27.85 -6.22 9.83
N LEU A 319 -27.38 -6.37 11.07
CA LEU A 319 -26.71 -5.31 11.81
C LEU A 319 -25.21 -5.59 11.90
N PRO A 320 -24.38 -4.55 11.74
CA PRO A 320 -22.95 -4.67 12.03
C PRO A 320 -22.77 -5.09 13.48
N ASN A 321 -21.92 -6.08 13.72
CA ASN A 321 -21.65 -6.48 15.09
C ASN A 321 -20.79 -5.43 15.82
N ALA A 322 -21.12 -5.19 17.09
CA ALA A 322 -20.44 -4.21 17.93
C ALA A 322 -19.26 -4.79 18.73
N ALA A 323 -18.83 -6.00 18.41
CA ALA A 323 -17.83 -6.72 19.23
C ALA A 323 -16.38 -6.32 18.99
N GLY A 324 -16.09 -5.60 17.94
CA GLY A 324 -14.72 -5.27 17.52
C GLY A 324 -13.98 -6.39 16.81
N TYR A 325 -14.64 -7.53 16.61
CA TYR A 325 -14.14 -8.66 15.83
C TYR A 325 -15.10 -8.94 14.69
N ARG A 326 -14.54 -9.22 13.50
CA ARG A 326 -15.35 -9.59 12.33
C ARG A 326 -16.52 -8.63 12.12
N LEU A 327 -16.23 -7.33 12.17
CA LEU A 327 -17.19 -6.22 12.22
C LEU A 327 -18.26 -6.28 11.13
N TYR A 328 -17.93 -6.95 10.04
CA TYR A 328 -18.76 -7.00 8.84
C TYR A 328 -19.42 -8.36 8.63
N ASP A 329 -19.15 -9.30 9.52
CA ASP A 329 -19.90 -10.54 9.53
C ASP A 329 -21.27 -10.30 10.16
N ARG A 330 -22.30 -10.81 9.52
CA ARG A 330 -23.66 -10.65 9.98
C ARG A 330 -23.99 -11.70 11.04
N PHE A 331 -23.56 -11.44 12.27
CA PHE A 331 -23.96 -12.23 13.42
C PHE A 331 -24.27 -11.34 14.60
N GLU A 332 -25.10 -11.84 15.49
CA GLU A 332 -25.51 -11.12 16.69
C GLU A 332 -24.55 -11.35 17.83
N LEU A 333 -24.17 -10.28 18.54
CA LEU A 333 -23.46 -10.37 19.79
C LEU A 333 -24.45 -10.50 20.93
N VAL A 334 -24.36 -11.60 21.68
CA VAL A 334 -25.19 -11.83 22.87
C VAL A 334 -24.44 -11.36 24.10
N TYR A 335 -24.99 -10.39 24.79
CA TYR A 335 -24.44 -9.86 26.02
C TYR A 335 -25.03 -10.56 27.24
N GLU A 336 -24.19 -10.96 28.17
CA GLU A 336 -24.67 -11.54 29.42
C GLU A 336 -25.50 -10.49 30.20
N LYS A 337 -26.64 -10.91 30.72
CA LYS A 337 -27.55 -10.09 31.55
C LYS A 337 -28.14 -8.84 30.88
N GLY A 338 -28.25 -8.86 29.58
CA GLY A 338 -28.95 -7.78 28.86
C GLY A 338 -28.20 -6.45 28.82
N TYR A 339 -26.88 -6.47 29.00
CA TYR A 339 -26.05 -5.30 28.72
C TYR A 339 -25.97 -5.06 27.22
N HIS A 340 -26.56 -3.95 26.78
CA HIS A 340 -26.47 -3.50 25.40
C HIS A 340 -25.65 -2.21 25.39
N PRO A 341 -24.41 -2.21 24.88
CA PRO A 341 -23.74 -0.95 24.66
C PRO A 341 -24.51 -0.17 23.60
N GLU A 342 -24.70 1.12 23.85
CA GLU A 342 -25.21 2.03 22.83
C GLU A 342 -24.37 1.86 21.56
N PRO A 343 -25.01 1.75 20.39
CA PRO A 343 -24.26 1.69 19.14
C PRO A 343 -23.36 2.92 19.08
N ALA A 344 -22.08 2.70 19.25
CA ALA A 344 -21.09 3.74 19.02
C ALA A 344 -21.27 4.16 17.57
N GLY A 345 -21.60 5.41 17.33
CA GLY A 345 -21.63 5.95 15.97
C GLY A 345 -20.41 5.51 15.17
N PHE A 346 -20.05 6.03 14.07
CA PHE A 346 -18.92 5.61 13.22
C PHE A 346 -17.55 5.35 13.90
N ALA A 347 -17.49 5.33 15.21
CA ALA A 347 -16.33 4.86 15.96
C ALA A 347 -16.28 3.33 15.91
N ALA A 348 -15.14 2.78 15.56
CA ALA A 348 -14.87 1.35 15.61
C ALA A 348 -15.37 0.77 16.96
N PRO A 349 -16.17 -0.28 16.95
CA PRO A 349 -16.66 -0.90 18.18
C PRO A 349 -15.46 -1.36 19.02
N GLY A 350 -15.54 -1.09 20.31
CA GLY A 350 -14.51 -1.51 21.24
C GLY A 350 -14.42 -3.04 21.35
N PRO A 351 -13.31 -3.56 21.85
CA PRO A 351 -13.16 -5.01 22.06
C PRO A 351 -14.23 -5.54 23.02
N ILE A 352 -14.49 -6.83 22.92
CA ILE A 352 -15.34 -7.56 23.87
C ILE A 352 -14.88 -7.21 25.30
N LYS A 353 -15.74 -6.59 26.06
CA LYS A 353 -15.38 -6.04 27.39
C LYS A 353 -15.67 -7.00 28.53
N HIS A 354 -16.47 -8.00 28.27
CA HIS A 354 -16.85 -8.97 29.31
C HIS A 354 -16.47 -10.39 28.89
N PRO A 355 -15.79 -11.18 29.77
CA PRO A 355 -15.31 -12.52 29.41
C PRO A 355 -16.42 -13.54 29.09
N ARG A 356 -17.67 -13.22 29.34
CA ARG A 356 -18.80 -14.10 29.05
C ARG A 356 -19.65 -13.64 27.88
N ASP A 357 -19.28 -12.52 27.28
CA ASP A 357 -19.90 -12.14 26.03
C ASP A 357 -19.56 -13.17 24.96
N HIS A 358 -20.50 -13.56 24.16
CA HIS A 358 -20.32 -14.60 23.15
C HIS A 358 -21.08 -14.26 21.88
N VAL A 359 -20.67 -14.88 20.82
CA VAL A 359 -21.30 -14.76 19.52
C VAL A 359 -22.36 -15.84 19.40
N GLN A 360 -23.58 -15.44 19.06
CA GLN A 360 -24.64 -16.36 18.68
C GLN A 360 -24.65 -16.44 17.14
N LEU A 361 -24.50 -17.67 16.65
CA LEU A 361 -24.59 -17.98 15.23
C LEU A 361 -26.03 -18.23 14.82
#